data_d79c67f648fdd31d2383ef64831f652b
#
_entry.id   d79c67f648fdd31d2383ef64831f652b
#
_cell.length_a   1.000
_cell.length_b   1.000
_cell.length_c   1.000
_cell.angle_alpha   90.00
_cell.angle_beta   90.00
_cell.angle_gamma   90.00
#
_symmetry.space_group_name_H-M   'P 1'
#
loop_
_entity.id
_entity.type
_entity.pdbx_description
1 polymer ?
#
loop_
_entity_poly.entity_id
_entity_poly.type
_entity_poly.pdbx_seq_one_letter_code
_entity_poly.pdbx_strand_id
1 'polypeptide(L)'
;MPVSDQSRSGVAQQLPDLIIPGLTVPDPSLGSDPQYVLPKQDTGQTLVGGIGIPWLRDLDFGTQWVNRVADLDWPDHVIVEDMSYAAHRVLHRLQEVRPSKVVLVGCMPRREDPPGTIRRYELDLTPPDDDEVQDRLSEAAMGIIDLDHTLAVVRYYGEFPADTVVIEIEPEDDSFGLGFSDAVEATVDEVLALVRSEI
;
A
#
# COMPACT_ATOMS: atom_id res chain seq x y z
N MET A 1 29.48 -49.18 31.99
CA MET A 1 28.24 -49.53 31.25
C MET A 1 27.94 -48.39 30.33
N PRO A 2 28.14 -48.49 28.99
CA PRO A 2 27.83 -47.40 28.06
C PRO A 2 26.36 -47.44 27.71
N VAL A 3 25.72 -46.23 27.73
CA VAL A 3 24.34 -46.02 27.31
C VAL A 3 24.32 -45.93 25.81
N SER A 4 23.51 -46.77 25.18
CA SER A 4 23.32 -46.87 23.75
C SER A 4 22.64 -45.64 23.13
N ASP A 5 23.30 -45.13 22.14
CA ASP A 5 22.80 -44.15 21.18
C ASP A 5 21.68 -44.80 20.34
N GLN A 6 20.44 -44.28 20.46
CA GLN A 6 19.35 -44.60 19.57
C GLN A 6 19.16 -43.46 18.57
N SER A 7 19.77 -43.59 17.40
CA SER A 7 19.49 -42.81 16.20
C SER A 7 18.01 -42.89 15.84
N ARG A 8 17.30 -41.75 16.00
CA ARG A 8 15.97 -41.56 15.43
C ARG A 8 16.07 -41.25 13.94
N SER A 9 15.87 -42.28 13.14
CA SER A 9 15.58 -42.10 11.71
C SER A 9 14.20 -41.47 11.57
N GLY A 10 14.16 -40.17 11.30
CA GLY A 10 12.94 -39.49 10.90
C GLY A 10 12.53 -39.96 9.50
N VAL A 11 11.45 -40.72 9.41
CA VAL A 11 10.78 -41.01 8.16
C VAL A 11 10.12 -39.72 7.70
N ALA A 12 10.68 -39.10 6.67
CA ALA A 12 10.00 -37.99 5.99
C ALA A 12 8.71 -38.55 5.36
N GLN A 13 7.58 -38.19 5.92
CA GLN A 13 6.26 -38.54 5.41
C GLN A 13 6.07 -37.72 4.13
N GLN A 14 6.22 -38.39 2.97
CA GLN A 14 5.86 -37.82 1.68
C GLN A 14 4.38 -37.56 1.66
N LEU A 15 3.99 -36.26 1.61
CA LEU A 15 2.62 -35.87 1.35
C LEU A 15 2.23 -36.36 -0.05
N PRO A 16 1.00 -36.89 -0.23
CA PRO A 16 0.55 -37.32 -1.55
C PRO A 16 0.49 -36.12 -2.49
N ASP A 17 0.96 -36.28 -3.71
CA ASP A 17 0.90 -35.30 -4.78
C ASP A 17 -0.57 -34.88 -5.01
N LEU A 18 -0.93 -33.73 -4.49
CA LEU A 18 -2.25 -33.15 -4.76
C LEU A 18 -2.24 -32.55 -6.18
N ILE A 19 -2.64 -33.34 -7.16
CA ILE A 19 -2.80 -32.89 -8.53
C ILE A 19 -4.08 -32.08 -8.61
N ILE A 20 -3.94 -30.76 -8.60
CA ILE A 20 -5.04 -29.85 -8.91
C ILE A 20 -5.07 -29.68 -10.44
N PRO A 21 -6.16 -30.09 -11.15
CA PRO A 21 -6.24 -29.92 -12.59
C PRO A 21 -6.11 -28.45 -12.97
N GLY A 22 -5.10 -28.11 -13.77
CA GLY A 22 -4.83 -26.74 -14.23
C GLY A 22 -3.77 -25.98 -13.46
N LEU A 23 -3.22 -26.54 -12.37
CA LEU A 23 -2.09 -25.95 -11.65
C LEU A 23 -0.80 -26.62 -12.16
N THR A 24 -0.04 -25.95 -13.00
CA THR A 24 1.34 -26.33 -13.32
C THR A 24 2.23 -25.91 -12.16
N VAL A 25 2.72 -26.88 -11.38
CA VAL A 25 3.78 -26.60 -10.40
C VAL A 25 5.04 -26.25 -11.18
N PRO A 26 5.67 -25.07 -10.95
CA PRO A 26 6.92 -24.74 -11.62
C PRO A 26 7.99 -25.80 -11.30
N ASP A 27 8.70 -26.27 -12.31
CA ASP A 27 9.82 -27.20 -12.14
C ASP A 27 10.94 -26.49 -11.35
N PRO A 28 11.28 -26.95 -10.14
CA PRO A 28 12.32 -26.33 -9.32
C PRO A 28 13.73 -26.44 -9.92
N SER A 29 13.92 -27.20 -11.00
CA SER A 29 15.18 -27.28 -11.73
C SER A 29 15.35 -26.19 -12.79
N LEU A 30 14.27 -25.51 -13.17
CA LEU A 30 14.32 -24.31 -13.97
C LEU A 30 14.61 -23.18 -13.00
N GLY A 31 15.90 -22.84 -12.86
CA GLY A 31 16.35 -21.74 -12.01
C GLY A 31 15.41 -20.56 -12.17
N SER A 32 15.10 -19.86 -11.08
CA SER A 32 14.20 -18.73 -11.01
C SER A 32 14.32 -17.84 -12.25
N ASP A 33 13.53 -18.17 -13.28
CA ASP A 33 13.41 -17.31 -14.45
C ASP A 33 12.54 -16.11 -14.01
N PRO A 34 13.11 -14.92 -13.89
CA PRO A 34 12.36 -13.75 -13.42
C PRO A 34 11.32 -13.25 -14.44
N GLN A 35 10.99 -14.03 -15.47
CA GLN A 35 10.29 -13.55 -16.65
C GLN A 35 8.83 -14.00 -16.81
N TYR A 36 8.17 -14.48 -15.79
CA TYR A 36 6.71 -14.54 -15.86
C TYR A 36 6.07 -13.28 -15.25
N VAL A 37 6.60 -12.14 -15.62
CA VAL A 37 5.85 -10.88 -15.52
C VAL A 37 4.88 -10.91 -16.70
N LEU A 38 3.61 -11.21 -16.43
CA LEU A 38 2.55 -10.91 -17.40
C LEU A 38 2.74 -9.45 -17.79
N PRO A 39 2.78 -9.11 -19.09
CA PRO A 39 2.89 -7.71 -19.48
C PRO A 39 1.76 -6.96 -18.78
N LYS A 40 2.13 -5.98 -17.94
CA LYS A 40 1.19 -5.12 -17.21
C LYS A 40 0.39 -4.39 -18.30
N GLN A 41 -0.80 -4.89 -18.64
CA GLN A 41 -1.69 -4.17 -19.54
C GLN A 41 -2.27 -3.03 -18.74
N ASP A 42 -1.86 -1.83 -19.11
CA ASP A 42 -2.43 -0.59 -18.65
C ASP A 42 -3.92 -0.55 -19.04
N THR A 43 -4.79 -0.31 -18.09
CA THR A 43 -6.24 -0.26 -18.32
C THR A 43 -6.72 1.13 -18.69
N GLY A 44 -5.86 2.15 -18.66
CA GLY A 44 -6.23 3.55 -18.82
C GLY A 44 -6.99 4.12 -17.62
N GLN A 45 -7.11 3.36 -16.53
CA GLN A 45 -7.79 3.82 -15.31
C GLN A 45 -6.85 4.62 -14.41
N THR A 46 -7.41 5.59 -13.71
CA THR A 46 -6.75 6.31 -12.62
C THR A 46 -7.32 5.80 -11.30
N LEU A 47 -6.45 5.37 -10.40
CA LEU A 47 -6.82 4.94 -9.06
C LEU A 47 -6.46 6.04 -8.05
N VAL A 48 -7.46 6.61 -7.40
CA VAL A 48 -7.30 7.56 -6.30
C VAL A 48 -7.52 6.82 -4.99
N GLY A 49 -6.48 6.70 -4.19
CA GLY A 49 -6.50 5.94 -2.95
C GLY A 49 -6.27 6.82 -1.73
N GLY A 50 -7.18 6.78 -0.75
CA GLY A 50 -6.94 7.38 0.56
C GLY A 50 -6.28 6.38 1.50
N ILE A 51 -5.23 6.80 2.21
CA ILE A 51 -4.56 6.00 3.22
C ILE A 51 -4.56 6.75 4.54
N GLY A 52 -5.10 6.12 5.58
CA GLY A 52 -5.19 6.70 6.91
C GLY A 52 -5.06 5.64 8.00
N ILE A 53 -4.84 6.09 9.22
CA ILE A 53 -4.85 5.25 10.43
C ILE A 53 -6.15 5.52 11.18
N PRO A 54 -7.13 4.60 11.15
CA PRO A 54 -8.45 4.81 11.74
C PRO A 54 -8.39 5.27 13.19
N TRP A 55 -9.24 6.25 13.53
CA TRP A 55 -9.42 6.82 14.86
C TRP A 55 -8.23 7.63 15.42
N LEU A 56 -7.26 7.98 14.61
CA LEU A 56 -6.16 8.86 14.97
C LEU A 56 -6.31 10.26 14.34
N ARG A 57 -7.51 10.85 14.45
CA ARG A 57 -7.83 12.21 13.98
C ARG A 57 -7.23 12.53 12.61
N ASP A 58 -6.23 13.43 12.55
CA ASP A 58 -5.65 13.89 11.29
C ASP A 58 -4.96 12.75 10.52
N LEU A 59 -4.38 11.76 11.22
CA LEU A 59 -3.76 10.60 10.56
C LEU A 59 -4.78 9.69 9.87
N ASP A 60 -6.08 9.82 10.17
CA ASP A 60 -7.18 9.14 9.46
C ASP A 60 -7.67 9.93 8.23
N PHE A 61 -6.91 10.94 7.78
CA PHE A 61 -7.32 11.83 6.69
C PHE A 61 -7.72 11.05 5.43
N GLY A 62 -6.88 10.15 4.95
CA GLY A 62 -7.13 9.43 3.70
C GLY A 62 -8.47 8.69 3.69
N THR A 63 -8.77 7.94 4.77
CA THR A 63 -10.05 7.22 4.93
C THR A 63 -11.24 8.18 4.96
N GLN A 64 -11.17 9.20 5.83
CA GLN A 64 -12.27 10.13 6.02
C GLN A 64 -12.49 11.02 4.79
N TRP A 65 -11.41 11.43 4.12
CA TRP A 65 -11.47 12.21 2.88
C TRP A 65 -12.17 11.41 1.77
N VAL A 66 -11.74 10.15 1.53
CA VAL A 66 -12.39 9.27 0.54
C VAL A 66 -13.87 9.11 0.84
N ASN A 67 -14.27 8.89 2.09
CA ASN A 67 -15.68 8.77 2.48
C ASN A 67 -16.51 10.03 2.17
N ARG A 68 -15.88 11.20 2.09
CA ARG A 68 -16.55 12.46 1.74
C ARG A 68 -16.65 12.68 0.23
N VAL A 69 -15.72 12.12 -0.55
CA VAL A 69 -15.59 12.47 -1.99
C VAL A 69 -15.88 11.30 -2.95
N ALA A 70 -15.95 10.06 -2.48
CA ALA A 70 -16.13 8.89 -3.35
C ALA A 70 -17.42 8.94 -4.17
N ASP A 71 -18.50 9.49 -3.61
CA ASP A 71 -19.81 9.61 -4.27
C ASP A 71 -19.97 10.87 -5.13
N LEU A 72 -18.91 11.69 -5.26
CA LEU A 72 -18.93 12.83 -6.17
C LEU A 72 -18.91 12.37 -7.62
N ASP A 73 -19.23 13.29 -8.53
CA ASP A 73 -19.15 13.03 -9.98
C ASP A 73 -17.67 12.96 -10.42
N TRP A 74 -17.22 11.75 -10.70
CA TRP A 74 -15.89 11.44 -11.22
C TRP A 74 -15.99 10.93 -12.66
N PRO A 75 -14.96 11.15 -13.51
CA PRO A 75 -14.90 10.54 -14.83
C PRO A 75 -14.95 9.00 -14.75
N ASP A 76 -15.55 8.34 -15.73
CA ASP A 76 -15.74 6.87 -15.78
C ASP A 76 -14.45 6.05 -15.61
N HIS A 77 -13.30 6.64 -15.95
CA HIS A 77 -11.99 5.98 -15.82
C HIS A 77 -11.34 6.18 -14.46
N VAL A 78 -11.98 6.90 -13.54
CA VAL A 78 -11.45 7.19 -12.19
C VAL A 78 -12.12 6.30 -11.16
N ILE A 79 -11.32 5.64 -10.36
CA ILE A 79 -11.75 4.84 -9.21
C ILE A 79 -11.26 5.56 -7.96
N VAL A 80 -12.19 5.88 -7.05
CA VAL A 80 -11.86 6.50 -5.75
C VAL A 80 -12.21 5.53 -4.65
N GLU A 81 -11.23 5.11 -3.85
CA GLU A 81 -11.46 4.11 -2.80
C GLU A 81 -10.55 4.27 -1.58
N ASP A 82 -11.03 3.80 -0.45
CA ASP A 82 -10.23 3.70 0.77
C ASP A 82 -9.21 2.56 0.63
N MET A 83 -7.93 2.89 0.79
CA MET A 83 -6.81 1.97 0.72
C MET A 83 -6.10 1.82 2.08
N SER A 84 -6.75 2.20 3.17
CA SER A 84 -6.25 2.13 4.55
C SER A 84 -6.23 0.67 5.07
N TYR A 85 -5.66 -0.21 4.28
CA TYR A 85 -5.54 -1.63 4.58
C TYR A 85 -4.08 -2.00 4.78
N ALA A 86 -3.83 -3.25 5.14
CA ALA A 86 -2.48 -3.80 5.07
C ALA A 86 -1.93 -3.68 3.63
N ALA A 87 -0.66 -3.29 3.50
CA ALA A 87 -0.02 -2.98 2.21
C ALA A 87 -0.18 -4.08 1.15
N HIS A 88 -0.23 -5.36 1.56
CA HIS A 88 -0.47 -6.47 0.62
C HIS A 88 -1.86 -6.41 -0.05
N ARG A 89 -2.89 -5.83 0.58
CA ARG A 89 -4.19 -5.62 -0.07
C ARG A 89 -4.12 -4.50 -1.09
N VAL A 90 -3.38 -3.43 -0.78
CA VAL A 90 -3.08 -2.37 -1.74
C VAL A 90 -2.36 -2.94 -2.94
N LEU A 91 -1.33 -3.77 -2.70
CA LEU A 91 -0.60 -4.50 -3.72
C LEU A 91 -1.54 -5.32 -4.63
N HIS A 92 -2.41 -6.15 -4.05
CA HIS A 92 -3.37 -6.95 -4.80
C HIS A 92 -4.35 -6.08 -5.58
N ARG A 93 -4.79 -4.96 -5.00
CA ARG A 93 -5.71 -4.04 -5.68
C ARG A 93 -5.07 -3.40 -6.89
N LEU A 94 -3.81 -3.00 -6.81
CA LEU A 94 -3.05 -2.51 -7.97
C LEU A 94 -2.91 -3.58 -9.06
N GLN A 95 -2.68 -4.84 -8.66
CA GLN A 95 -2.61 -5.97 -9.60
C GLN A 95 -3.95 -6.26 -10.29
N GLU A 96 -5.07 -6.10 -9.59
CA GLU A 96 -6.42 -6.29 -10.13
C GLU A 96 -6.81 -5.16 -11.10
N VAL A 97 -6.67 -3.91 -10.66
CA VAL A 97 -7.07 -2.72 -11.44
C VAL A 97 -6.09 -2.43 -12.57
N ARG A 98 -4.79 -2.61 -12.33
CA ARG A 98 -3.69 -2.25 -13.26
C ARG A 98 -3.86 -0.81 -13.80
N PRO A 99 -3.92 0.16 -12.89
CA PRO A 99 -4.14 1.54 -13.31
C PRO A 99 -2.94 2.09 -14.08
N SER A 100 -3.20 3.01 -14.99
CA SER A 100 -2.16 3.80 -15.67
C SER A 100 -1.59 4.87 -14.77
N LYS A 101 -2.41 5.37 -13.84
CA LYS A 101 -2.06 6.40 -12.88
C LYS A 101 -2.59 6.06 -11.50
N VAL A 102 -1.80 6.41 -10.49
CA VAL A 102 -2.19 6.31 -9.07
C VAL A 102 -2.02 7.67 -8.41
N VAL A 103 -3.02 8.11 -7.67
CA VAL A 103 -2.94 9.27 -6.78
C VAL A 103 -3.23 8.81 -5.36
N LEU A 104 -2.25 8.90 -4.47
CA LEU A 104 -2.42 8.55 -3.07
C LEU A 104 -2.58 9.81 -2.22
N VAL A 105 -3.52 9.77 -1.29
CA VAL A 105 -3.82 10.86 -0.37
C VAL A 105 -3.70 10.37 1.06
N GLY A 106 -2.93 11.05 1.89
CA GLY A 106 -2.77 10.70 3.30
C GLY A 106 -2.23 11.84 4.14
N CYS A 107 -2.17 11.62 5.44
CA CYS A 107 -1.61 12.57 6.39
C CYS A 107 -0.39 11.95 7.07
N MET A 108 0.76 12.65 7.06
CA MET A 108 2.02 12.13 7.58
C MET A 108 2.76 13.19 8.41
N PRO A 109 3.18 12.84 9.65
CA PRO A 109 3.88 13.78 10.53
C PRO A 109 5.35 13.91 10.16
N ARG A 110 5.66 14.74 9.17
CA ARG A 110 7.05 15.03 8.78
C ARG A 110 7.73 15.98 9.78
N ARG A 111 6.93 16.82 10.46
CA ARG A 111 7.41 17.83 11.44
C ARG A 111 8.38 18.85 10.84
N GLU A 112 8.27 19.07 9.55
CA GLU A 112 9.12 19.99 8.78
C GLU A 112 8.39 21.30 8.45
N ASP A 113 7.06 21.21 8.31
CA ASP A 113 6.20 22.32 7.92
C ASP A 113 5.08 22.55 8.94
N PRO A 114 4.43 23.72 8.89
CA PRO A 114 3.25 23.97 9.72
C PRO A 114 2.10 22.97 9.45
N PRO A 115 1.26 22.64 10.47
CA PRO A 115 0.08 21.84 10.28
C PRO A 115 -0.83 22.34 9.15
N GLY A 116 -1.45 21.41 8.40
CA GLY A 116 -2.26 21.72 7.24
C GLY A 116 -1.45 22.05 5.97
N THR A 117 -0.11 21.97 6.00
CA THR A 117 0.68 22.09 4.77
C THR A 117 0.44 20.89 3.88
N ILE A 118 0.10 21.15 2.61
CA ILE A 118 -0.09 20.11 1.59
C ILE A 118 1.22 19.99 0.79
N ARG A 119 1.72 18.77 0.65
CA ARG A 119 2.84 18.43 -0.22
C ARG A 119 2.35 17.53 -1.34
N ARG A 120 2.67 17.88 -2.57
CA ARG A 120 2.43 17.05 -3.76
C ARG A 120 3.77 16.67 -4.35
N TYR A 121 4.00 15.37 -4.58
CA TYR A 121 5.22 14.89 -5.24
C TYR A 121 4.95 13.66 -6.11
N GLU A 122 5.79 13.46 -7.12
CA GLU A 122 5.85 12.21 -7.88
C GLU A 122 6.61 11.19 -7.05
N LEU A 123 6.06 9.98 -6.96
CA LEU A 123 6.67 8.92 -6.16
C LEU A 123 7.97 8.44 -6.82
N ASP A 124 9.08 8.48 -6.07
CA ASP A 124 10.29 7.77 -6.46
C ASP A 124 10.01 6.24 -6.37
N LEU A 125 10.08 5.58 -7.52
CA LEU A 125 9.80 4.15 -7.66
C LEU A 125 11.02 3.27 -7.37
N THR A 126 12.16 3.84 -6.97
CA THR A 126 13.31 3.06 -6.53
C THR A 126 12.90 2.11 -5.41
N PRO A 127 13.07 0.80 -5.58
CA PRO A 127 12.73 -0.14 -4.52
C PRO A 127 13.53 0.16 -3.25
N PRO A 128 12.89 0.13 -2.07
CA PRO A 128 13.62 0.20 -0.81
C PRO A 128 14.52 -1.03 -0.64
N ASP A 129 15.52 -0.93 0.21
CA ASP A 129 16.33 -2.08 0.56
C ASP A 129 15.60 -3.02 1.56
N ASP A 130 16.18 -4.20 1.78
CA ASP A 130 15.57 -5.22 2.63
C ASP A 130 15.46 -4.76 4.09
N ASP A 131 16.38 -3.93 4.58
CA ASP A 131 16.38 -3.42 5.95
C ASP A 131 15.23 -2.42 6.13
N GLU A 132 15.02 -1.48 5.18
CA GLU A 132 13.89 -0.56 5.21
C GLU A 132 12.55 -1.31 5.20
N VAL A 133 12.41 -2.32 4.35
CA VAL A 133 11.18 -3.15 4.30
C VAL A 133 10.97 -3.90 5.61
N GLN A 134 12.04 -4.47 6.18
CA GLN A 134 11.96 -5.18 7.46
C GLN A 134 11.52 -4.27 8.62
N ASP A 135 12.01 -3.05 8.66
CA ASP A 135 11.64 -2.06 9.66
C ASP A 135 10.15 -1.72 9.53
N ARG A 136 9.66 -1.45 8.31
CA ARG A 136 8.24 -1.16 8.05
C ARG A 136 7.32 -2.35 8.39
N LEU A 137 7.74 -3.58 8.11
CA LEU A 137 6.99 -4.77 8.49
C LEU A 137 6.94 -4.94 10.03
N SER A 138 8.00 -4.55 10.73
CA SER A 138 8.05 -4.58 12.19
C SER A 138 7.10 -3.54 12.81
N GLU A 139 7.02 -2.34 12.25
CA GLU A 139 6.05 -1.30 12.62
C GLU A 139 4.61 -1.77 12.41
N ALA A 140 4.33 -2.42 11.28
CA ALA A 140 3.02 -2.99 10.97
C ALA A 140 2.60 -4.08 11.98
N ALA A 141 3.55 -4.89 12.47
CA ALA A 141 3.28 -5.88 13.51
C ALA A 141 2.84 -5.23 14.85
N MET A 142 3.19 -3.96 15.07
CA MET A 142 2.73 -3.13 16.19
C MET A 142 1.43 -2.35 15.87
N GLY A 143 0.86 -2.54 14.68
CA GLY A 143 -0.39 -1.90 14.25
C GLY A 143 -0.20 -0.57 13.52
N ILE A 144 1.02 -0.18 13.17
CA ILE A 144 1.31 1.04 12.41
C ILE A 144 1.33 0.66 10.93
N ILE A 145 0.24 0.99 10.23
CA ILE A 145 0.09 0.79 8.78
C ILE A 145 -0.32 2.14 8.20
N ASP A 146 0.65 2.96 7.94
CA ASP A 146 0.50 4.30 7.41
C ASP A 146 0.84 4.39 5.91
N LEU A 147 0.88 5.62 5.39
CA LEU A 147 1.25 5.89 4.01
C LEU A 147 2.66 5.40 3.69
N ASP A 148 3.65 5.69 4.55
CA ASP A 148 5.05 5.30 4.31
C ASP A 148 5.22 3.78 4.30
N HIS A 149 4.55 3.06 5.22
CA HIS A 149 4.53 1.60 5.21
C HIS A 149 4.00 1.07 3.87
N THR A 150 2.87 1.62 3.42
CA THR A 150 2.26 1.20 2.15
C THR A 150 3.16 1.50 0.97
N LEU A 151 3.75 2.70 0.91
CA LEU A 151 4.67 3.09 -0.16
C LEU A 151 5.90 2.19 -0.21
N ALA A 152 6.52 1.89 0.94
CA ALA A 152 7.72 1.04 0.99
C ALA A 152 7.42 -0.38 0.50
N VAL A 153 6.39 -1.03 1.06
CA VAL A 153 6.05 -2.41 0.70
C VAL A 153 5.65 -2.54 -0.77
N VAL A 154 4.81 -1.64 -1.28
CA VAL A 154 4.35 -1.73 -2.68
C VAL A 154 5.48 -1.41 -3.67
N ARG A 155 6.39 -0.47 -3.36
CA ARG A 155 7.59 -0.20 -4.17
C ARG A 155 8.52 -1.41 -4.22
N TYR A 156 8.71 -2.10 -3.09
CA TYR A 156 9.55 -3.31 -3.04
C TYR A 156 9.10 -4.36 -4.04
N TYR A 157 7.78 -4.53 -4.22
CA TYR A 157 7.21 -5.45 -5.20
C TYR A 157 7.08 -4.85 -6.62
N GLY A 158 7.39 -3.56 -6.80
CA GLY A 158 7.36 -2.91 -8.11
C GLY A 158 5.98 -2.81 -8.76
N GLU A 159 4.92 -2.66 -7.96
CA GLU A 159 3.53 -2.69 -8.47
C GLU A 159 2.93 -1.30 -8.73
N PHE A 160 3.58 -0.21 -8.32
CA PHE A 160 3.14 1.13 -8.72
C PHE A 160 3.40 1.39 -10.21
N PRO A 161 2.44 2.04 -10.93
CA PRO A 161 2.69 2.53 -12.28
C PRO A 161 3.70 3.69 -12.25
N ALA A 162 4.30 3.97 -13.41
CA ALA A 162 5.26 5.06 -13.54
C ALA A 162 4.66 6.44 -13.20
N ASP A 163 3.37 6.63 -13.47
CA ASP A 163 2.63 7.83 -13.10
C ASP A 163 1.94 7.62 -11.74
N THR A 164 2.72 7.77 -10.68
CA THR A 164 2.22 7.72 -9.29
C THR A 164 2.54 9.01 -8.57
N VAL A 165 1.50 9.65 -8.06
CA VAL A 165 1.56 10.92 -7.32
C VAL A 165 1.10 10.69 -5.89
N VAL A 166 1.78 11.33 -4.95
CA VAL A 166 1.40 11.35 -3.53
C VAL A 166 1.04 12.78 -3.13
N ILE A 167 -0.07 12.90 -2.43
CA ILE A 167 -0.54 14.14 -1.79
C ILE A 167 -0.61 13.88 -0.31
N GLU A 168 0.29 14.47 0.45
CA GLU A 168 0.34 14.32 1.90
C GLU A 168 0.09 15.64 2.61
N ILE A 169 -0.53 15.55 3.77
CA ILE A 169 -0.86 16.69 4.61
C ILE A 169 -0.08 16.58 5.92
N GLU A 170 0.45 17.70 6.42
CA GLU A 170 1.08 17.75 7.74
C GLU A 170 0.01 17.80 8.82
N PRO A 171 -0.07 16.81 9.77
CA PRO A 171 -1.06 16.81 10.85
C PRO A 171 -0.79 17.87 11.92
N GLU A 172 -1.84 18.26 12.64
CA GLU A 172 -1.78 19.03 13.89
C GLU A 172 -2.03 18.10 15.10
N ASP A 173 -2.98 17.18 14.99
CA ASP A 173 -3.46 16.33 16.08
C ASP A 173 -3.50 14.84 15.63
N ASP A 174 -2.63 14.03 16.20
CA ASP A 174 -2.54 12.59 15.98
C ASP A 174 -3.11 11.78 17.18
N SER A 175 -3.82 12.43 18.09
CA SER A 175 -4.40 11.78 19.27
C SER A 175 -5.59 10.87 18.88
N PHE A 176 -5.94 9.97 19.78
CA PHE A 176 -7.11 9.10 19.60
C PHE A 176 -8.42 9.93 19.56
N GLY A 177 -9.19 9.77 18.47
CA GLY A 177 -10.46 10.46 18.27
C GLY A 177 -10.95 10.43 16.83
N LEU A 178 -12.07 11.06 16.57
CA LEU A 178 -12.66 11.24 15.25
C LEU A 178 -12.59 12.70 14.80
N GLY A 179 -12.62 12.89 13.48
CA GLY A 179 -12.61 14.23 12.86
C GLY A 179 -11.19 14.80 12.78
N PHE A 180 -11.07 15.91 12.08
CA PHE A 180 -9.80 16.58 11.85
C PHE A 180 -9.62 17.78 12.80
N SER A 181 -8.37 18.20 12.98
CA SER A 181 -8.05 19.53 13.47
C SER A 181 -8.54 20.61 12.50
N ASP A 182 -8.68 21.86 12.97
CA ASP A 182 -9.09 22.96 12.10
C ASP A 182 -8.10 23.18 10.95
N ALA A 183 -6.81 22.98 11.20
CA ALA A 183 -5.76 23.13 10.20
C ALA A 183 -5.90 22.11 9.05
N VAL A 184 -6.19 20.85 9.37
CA VAL A 184 -6.35 19.77 8.39
C VAL A 184 -7.73 19.81 7.74
N GLU A 185 -8.80 20.14 8.49
CA GLU A 185 -10.14 20.31 7.91
C GLU A 185 -10.16 21.38 6.80
N ALA A 186 -9.41 22.47 6.97
CA ALA A 186 -9.31 23.53 5.97
C ALA A 186 -8.67 23.08 4.63
N THR A 187 -7.97 21.93 4.61
CA THR A 187 -7.28 21.42 3.40
C THR A 187 -8.17 20.53 2.52
N VAL A 188 -9.31 20.07 3.02
CA VAL A 188 -10.15 19.05 2.36
C VAL A 188 -10.52 19.43 0.92
N ASP A 189 -10.99 20.66 0.70
CA ASP A 189 -11.40 21.15 -0.63
C ASP A 189 -10.20 21.41 -1.54
N GLU A 190 -9.07 21.86 -0.98
CA GLU A 190 -7.83 22.09 -1.74
C GLU A 190 -7.24 20.75 -2.21
N VAL A 191 -7.23 19.72 -1.36
CA VAL A 191 -6.82 18.37 -1.72
C VAL A 191 -7.73 17.81 -2.83
N LEU A 192 -9.05 18.02 -2.74
CA LEU A 192 -9.98 17.61 -3.81
C LEU A 192 -9.66 18.29 -5.14
N ALA A 193 -9.41 19.61 -5.11
CA ALA A 193 -9.06 20.36 -6.31
C ALA A 193 -7.73 19.86 -6.91
N LEU A 194 -6.74 19.56 -6.05
CA LEU A 194 -5.44 19.05 -6.46
C LEU A 194 -5.57 17.65 -7.08
N VAL A 195 -6.30 16.73 -6.44
CA VAL A 195 -6.58 15.40 -7.01
C VAL A 195 -7.27 15.50 -8.36
N ARG A 196 -8.27 16.39 -8.51
CA ARG A 196 -8.94 16.60 -9.80
C ARG A 196 -8.05 17.18 -10.89
N SER A 197 -6.98 17.85 -10.53
CA SER A 197 -5.99 18.34 -11.52
C SER A 197 -5.00 17.26 -11.98
N GLU A 198 -4.96 16.13 -11.28
CA GLU A 198 -4.11 14.99 -11.61
C GLU A 198 -4.77 13.95 -12.52
N ILE A 199 -6.08 14.02 -12.72
CA ILE A 199 -6.87 13.02 -13.47
C ILE A 199 -7.26 13.46 -14.87
#